data_38b113f6f8df77807429e598ac526c99
#
_entry.id   38b113f6f8df77807429e598ac526c99
#
_cell.length_a   1.000
_cell.length_b   1.000
_cell.length_c   1.000
_cell.angle_alpha   90.00
_cell.angle_beta   90.00
_cell.angle_gamma   90.00
#
_symmetry.space_group_name_H-M   'P 1'
#
loop_
_entity.id
_entity.type
_entity.pdbx_description
1 polymer ?
#
loop_
_entity_poly.entity_id
_entity_poly.type
_entity_poly.pdbx_seq_one_letter_code
_entity_poly.pdbx_strand_id
1 'polypeptide(L)'
;PAIRPKWDGTEHSWTFPNGNSLTFGYLRNINDLDTYQGSEYQFIGIDELTQLERFKYIYMRSRVRKTKDNKLPTQLMASSNPGKRGNKWVRERFIEKIDEDIQDKDQIRFISSSYVDNIYLDRKDYEEYLMGLDRVTREQLMNGNWYATVKGELFDESDFHLISHDEYMK
;
A
#
# COMPACT_ATOMS: atom_id res chain seq x y z
N PRO A 1 -11.02 -3.84 -34.09
CA PRO A 1 -12.08 -4.55 -33.41
C PRO A 1 -11.98 -4.26 -31.90
N ALA A 2 -13.13 -3.92 -31.29
CA ALA A 2 -13.17 -3.66 -29.87
C ALA A 2 -12.83 -4.95 -29.09
N ILE A 3 -11.90 -4.86 -28.15
CA ILE A 3 -11.62 -5.93 -27.19
C ILE A 3 -12.89 -6.09 -26.33
N ARG A 4 -13.53 -7.26 -26.37
CA ARG A 4 -14.71 -7.56 -25.56
C ARG A 4 -14.37 -8.66 -24.57
N PRO A 5 -13.95 -8.32 -23.35
CA PRO A 5 -13.73 -9.28 -22.29
C PRO A 5 -15.07 -9.84 -21.81
N LYS A 6 -15.05 -11.05 -21.23
CA LYS A 6 -16.20 -11.67 -20.58
C LYS A 6 -16.07 -11.51 -19.08
N TRP A 7 -17.14 -11.09 -18.44
CA TRP A 7 -17.24 -11.00 -16.98
C TRP A 7 -17.82 -12.29 -16.40
N ASP A 8 -17.18 -12.81 -15.37
CA ASP A 8 -17.70 -13.86 -14.51
C ASP A 8 -18.02 -13.26 -13.13
N GLY A 9 -19.29 -13.24 -12.78
CA GLY A 9 -19.75 -12.64 -11.51
C GLY A 9 -19.51 -13.55 -10.30
N THR A 10 -19.29 -14.84 -10.49
CA THR A 10 -18.99 -15.78 -9.40
C THR A 10 -17.51 -15.70 -9.04
N GLU A 11 -16.65 -15.71 -10.04
CA GLU A 11 -15.20 -15.63 -9.87
C GLU A 11 -14.69 -14.19 -9.74
N HIS A 12 -15.56 -13.20 -9.87
CA HIS A 12 -15.22 -11.77 -9.91
C HIS A 12 -14.05 -11.48 -10.88
N SER A 13 -14.13 -12.04 -12.07
CA SER A 13 -13.04 -11.98 -13.02
C SER A 13 -13.47 -11.56 -14.43
N TRP A 14 -12.56 -10.88 -15.11
CA TRP A 14 -12.63 -10.61 -16.53
C TRP A 14 -11.70 -11.57 -17.29
N THR A 15 -12.21 -12.24 -18.30
CA THR A 15 -11.39 -13.02 -19.24
C THR A 15 -11.33 -12.29 -20.58
N PHE A 16 -10.13 -12.04 -21.07
CA PHE A 16 -9.86 -11.37 -22.33
C PHE A 16 -9.73 -12.38 -23.48
N PRO A 17 -9.99 -11.96 -24.74
CA PRO A 17 -9.91 -12.86 -25.90
C PRO A 17 -8.53 -13.49 -26.13
N ASN A 18 -7.46 -12.90 -25.59
CA ASN A 18 -6.09 -13.42 -25.67
C ASN A 18 -5.76 -14.44 -24.56
N GLY A 19 -6.76 -14.84 -23.76
CA GLY A 19 -6.59 -15.78 -22.66
C GLY A 19 -6.12 -15.16 -21.33
N ASN A 20 -5.81 -13.87 -21.29
CA ASN A 20 -5.48 -13.20 -20.04
C ASN A 20 -6.72 -13.02 -19.17
N SER A 21 -6.52 -12.97 -17.85
CA SER A 21 -7.60 -12.71 -16.90
C SER A 21 -7.21 -11.58 -15.94
N LEU A 22 -8.23 -10.88 -15.45
CA LEU A 22 -8.13 -9.91 -14.36
C LEU A 22 -9.14 -10.31 -13.28
N THR A 23 -8.66 -10.72 -12.13
CA THR A 23 -9.52 -11.16 -11.00
C THR A 23 -9.48 -10.12 -9.89
N PHE A 24 -10.64 -9.77 -9.35
CA PHE A 24 -10.78 -8.92 -8.17
C PHE A 24 -10.88 -9.79 -6.92
N GLY A 25 -10.13 -9.41 -5.91
CA GLY A 25 -10.08 -10.15 -4.65
C GLY A 25 -10.02 -9.22 -3.44
N TYR A 26 -10.01 -9.80 -2.26
CA TYR A 26 -9.92 -9.08 -0.99
C TYR A 26 -9.08 -9.85 0.02
N LEU A 27 -8.60 -9.15 1.06
CA LEU A 27 -7.76 -9.69 2.14
C LEU A 27 -8.20 -9.15 3.50
N ARG A 28 -9.43 -9.46 3.90
CA ARG A 28 -9.97 -9.00 5.20
C ARG A 28 -9.37 -9.79 6.35
N ASN A 29 -9.44 -11.12 6.25
CA ASN A 29 -9.00 -12.05 7.30
C ASN A 29 -7.75 -12.82 6.87
N ILE A 30 -7.10 -13.49 7.84
CA ILE A 30 -5.95 -14.34 7.55
C ILE A 30 -6.30 -15.51 6.63
N ASN A 31 -7.49 -16.08 6.80
CA ASN A 31 -7.97 -17.22 6.00
C ASN A 31 -8.20 -16.86 4.52
N ASP A 32 -8.36 -15.57 4.21
CA ASP A 32 -8.49 -15.13 2.81
C ASP A 32 -7.22 -15.42 2.01
N LEU A 33 -6.07 -15.57 2.67
CA LEU A 33 -4.80 -15.93 2.04
C LEU A 33 -4.84 -17.32 1.41
N ASP A 34 -5.65 -18.24 1.95
CA ASP A 34 -5.79 -19.60 1.43
C ASP A 34 -6.36 -19.60 0.01
N THR A 35 -7.20 -18.62 -0.31
CA THR A 35 -7.77 -18.42 -1.66
C THR A 35 -6.68 -18.20 -2.72
N TYR A 36 -5.55 -17.62 -2.29
CA TYR A 36 -4.40 -17.33 -3.17
C TYR A 36 -3.32 -18.40 -3.11
N GLN A 37 -3.53 -19.47 -2.33
CA GLN A 37 -2.57 -20.55 -2.22
C GLN A 37 -2.46 -21.27 -3.57
N GLY A 38 -1.23 -21.51 -4.04
CA GLY A 38 -0.98 -22.15 -5.32
C GLY A 38 -1.15 -21.26 -6.55
N SER A 39 -1.71 -20.06 -6.39
CA SER A 39 -1.86 -19.11 -7.50
C SER A 39 -0.55 -18.40 -7.84
N GLU A 40 -0.38 -18.07 -9.11
CA GLU A 40 0.73 -17.29 -9.63
C GLU A 40 0.20 -16.12 -10.45
N TYR A 41 0.68 -14.93 -10.15
CA TYR A 41 0.26 -13.72 -10.82
C TYR A 41 1.44 -13.02 -11.47
N GLN A 42 1.21 -12.47 -12.64
CA GLN A 42 2.19 -11.61 -13.29
C GLN A 42 2.13 -10.18 -12.76
N PHE A 43 0.95 -9.74 -12.43
CA PHE A 43 0.68 -8.43 -11.87
C PHE A 43 -0.27 -8.54 -10.69
N ILE A 44 0.03 -7.82 -9.62
CA ILE A 44 -0.87 -7.63 -8.48
C ILE A 44 -1.00 -6.14 -8.23
N GLY A 45 -2.25 -5.64 -8.22
CA GLY A 45 -2.60 -4.31 -7.74
C GLY A 45 -3.22 -4.39 -6.35
N ILE A 46 -2.73 -3.61 -5.40
CA ILE A 46 -3.29 -3.52 -4.05
C ILE A 46 -3.74 -2.08 -3.83
N ASP A 47 -5.01 -1.91 -3.54
CA ASP A 47 -5.55 -0.63 -3.13
C ASP A 47 -5.54 -0.51 -1.59
N GLU A 48 -5.38 0.71 -1.09
CA GLU A 48 -5.37 1.01 0.33
C GLU A 48 -4.36 0.17 1.15
N LEU A 49 -3.11 0.12 0.68
CA LEU A 49 -2.06 -0.74 1.25
C LEU A 49 -1.88 -0.58 2.76
N THR A 50 -2.05 0.62 3.32
CA THR A 50 -1.94 0.88 4.77
C THR A 50 -3.04 0.22 5.60
N GLN A 51 -4.07 -0.33 4.99
CA GLN A 51 -5.07 -1.13 5.70
C GLN A 51 -4.61 -2.58 5.92
N LEU A 52 -3.61 -3.05 5.16
CA LEU A 52 -3.09 -4.41 5.29
C LEU A 52 -2.00 -4.52 6.35
N GLU A 53 -1.94 -5.66 7.00
CA GLU A 53 -0.77 -6.07 7.77
C GLU A 53 0.39 -6.45 6.82
N ARG A 54 1.61 -6.14 7.24
CA ARG A 54 2.83 -6.39 6.47
C ARG A 54 2.94 -7.83 5.97
N PHE A 55 2.61 -8.82 6.80
CA PHE A 55 2.72 -10.23 6.42
C PHE A 55 1.80 -10.61 5.25
N LYS A 56 0.60 -10.02 5.15
CA LYS A 56 -0.31 -10.23 4.01
C LYS A 56 0.28 -9.69 2.72
N TYR A 57 0.89 -8.51 2.78
CA TYR A 57 1.61 -7.94 1.64
C TYR A 57 2.77 -8.85 1.20
N ILE A 58 3.60 -9.33 2.13
CA ILE A 58 4.72 -10.22 1.84
C ILE A 58 4.23 -11.54 1.22
N TYR A 59 3.14 -12.09 1.75
CA TYR A 59 2.51 -13.27 1.16
C TYR A 59 2.08 -13.03 -0.29
N MET A 60 1.35 -11.94 -0.56
CA MET A 60 0.91 -11.61 -1.92
C MET A 60 2.09 -11.35 -2.86
N ARG A 61 3.12 -10.68 -2.37
CA ARG A 61 4.37 -10.48 -3.13
C ARG A 61 5.00 -11.81 -3.56
N SER A 62 4.94 -12.84 -2.73
CA SER A 62 5.46 -14.18 -3.05
C SER A 62 4.66 -14.88 -4.17
N ARG A 63 3.44 -14.41 -4.47
CA ARG A 63 2.61 -14.92 -5.57
C ARG A 63 2.93 -14.26 -6.91
N VAL A 64 3.67 -13.16 -6.91
CA VAL A 64 4.12 -12.50 -8.15
C VAL A 64 5.32 -13.27 -8.70
N ARG A 65 5.10 -14.02 -9.77
CA ARG A 65 6.10 -14.92 -10.34
C ARG A 65 6.16 -14.82 -11.85
N LYS A 66 7.37 -14.94 -12.37
CA LYS A 66 7.61 -15.00 -13.81
C LYS A 66 7.56 -16.43 -14.29
N THR A 67 6.67 -16.75 -15.21
CA THR A 67 6.67 -18.02 -15.93
C THR A 67 7.67 -17.99 -17.08
N LYS A 68 8.19 -19.17 -17.51
CA LYS A 68 9.20 -19.26 -18.56
C LYS A 68 8.76 -18.63 -19.89
N ASP A 69 7.48 -18.76 -20.20
CA ASP A 69 6.93 -18.32 -21.50
C ASP A 69 6.48 -16.86 -21.49
N ASN A 70 6.48 -16.21 -20.32
CA ASN A 70 6.03 -14.84 -20.20
C ASN A 70 7.22 -13.86 -20.28
N LYS A 71 7.21 -13.04 -21.35
CA LYS A 71 8.24 -12.04 -21.62
C LYS A 71 8.01 -10.71 -20.88
N LEU A 72 6.81 -10.50 -20.33
CA LEU A 72 6.48 -9.28 -19.63
C LEU A 72 7.10 -9.26 -18.23
N PRO A 73 7.48 -8.11 -17.69
CA PRO A 73 7.97 -8.02 -16.33
C PRO A 73 6.86 -8.34 -15.33
N THR A 74 7.22 -9.01 -14.25
CA THR A 74 6.34 -9.19 -13.10
C THR A 74 6.35 -7.92 -12.25
N GLN A 75 5.18 -7.52 -11.75
CA GLN A 75 5.06 -6.28 -11.00
C GLN A 75 4.01 -6.38 -9.89
N LEU A 76 4.29 -5.75 -8.77
CA LEU A 76 3.31 -5.44 -7.74
C LEU A 76 3.23 -3.93 -7.60
N MET A 77 2.03 -3.39 -7.74
CA MET A 77 1.75 -1.98 -7.52
C MET A 77 0.76 -1.83 -6.37
N ALA A 78 0.87 -0.73 -5.65
CA ALA A 78 -0.07 -0.42 -4.58
C ALA A 78 -0.36 1.08 -4.55
N SER A 79 -1.60 1.41 -4.19
CA SER A 79 -2.01 2.77 -3.85
C SER A 79 -2.30 2.85 -2.35
N SER A 80 -2.04 3.99 -1.75
CA SER A 80 -2.39 4.23 -0.36
C SER A 80 -2.20 5.68 0.06
N ASN A 81 -2.99 6.09 1.03
CA ASN A 81 -2.75 7.31 1.78
C ASN A 81 -1.99 7.00 3.08
N PRO A 82 -1.24 7.98 3.65
CA PRO A 82 -0.70 7.84 4.99
C PRO A 82 -1.80 7.67 6.04
N GLY A 83 -1.44 7.16 7.19
CA GLY A 83 -2.35 6.82 8.27
C GLY A 83 -2.68 5.32 8.31
N LYS A 84 -3.73 4.96 9.05
CA LYS A 84 -4.11 3.58 9.30
C LYS A 84 -2.99 2.76 9.96
N ARG A 85 -3.32 1.51 10.32
CA ARG A 85 -2.43 0.61 11.08
C ARG A 85 -1.14 0.22 10.35
N GLY A 86 -1.15 0.22 9.05
CA GLY A 86 -0.01 -0.15 8.21
C GLY A 86 0.94 0.99 7.89
N ASN A 87 0.66 2.23 8.34
CA ASN A 87 1.45 3.40 7.98
C ASN A 87 2.96 3.21 8.22
N LYS A 88 3.33 2.67 9.38
CA LYS A 88 4.73 2.46 9.75
C LYS A 88 5.46 1.55 8.76
N TRP A 89 4.97 0.32 8.55
CA TRP A 89 5.67 -0.64 7.69
C TRP A 89 5.68 -0.20 6.22
N VAL A 90 4.63 0.50 5.74
CA VAL A 90 4.60 1.04 4.36
C VAL A 90 5.66 2.12 4.20
N ARG A 91 5.77 3.03 5.16
CA ARG A 91 6.80 4.07 5.17
C ARG A 91 8.21 3.48 5.19
N GLU A 92 8.49 2.57 6.13
CA GLU A 92 9.78 1.89 6.27
C GLU A 92 10.18 1.15 4.99
N ARG A 93 9.21 0.54 4.31
CA ARG A 93 9.47 -0.22 3.09
C ARG A 93 9.65 0.63 1.85
N PHE A 94 8.73 1.56 1.59
CA PHE A 94 8.66 2.24 0.30
C PHE A 94 9.33 3.61 0.29
N ILE A 95 9.36 4.30 1.42
CA ILE A 95 9.91 5.66 1.52
C ILE A 95 11.32 5.62 2.10
N GLU A 96 11.49 5.03 3.26
CA GLU A 96 12.79 4.97 3.96
C GLU A 96 13.68 3.84 3.42
N LYS A 97 13.05 2.78 2.87
CA LYS A 97 13.73 1.59 2.32
C LYS A 97 14.67 0.92 3.33
N ILE A 98 14.20 0.79 4.56
CA ILE A 98 14.93 0.16 5.68
C ILE A 98 14.33 -1.18 6.11
N ASP A 99 13.23 -1.60 5.50
CA ASP A 99 12.60 -2.90 5.75
C ASP A 99 13.59 -4.04 5.48
N GLU A 100 13.74 -4.96 6.42
CA GLU A 100 14.73 -6.07 6.40
C GLU A 100 14.59 -7.01 5.21
N ASP A 101 13.37 -7.15 4.66
CA ASP A 101 13.11 -8.01 3.49
C ASP A 101 13.49 -7.37 2.15
N ILE A 102 14.04 -6.17 2.16
CA ILE A 102 14.46 -5.49 0.93
C ILE A 102 15.84 -5.99 0.53
N GLN A 103 15.89 -6.83 -0.52
CA GLN A 103 17.16 -7.29 -1.11
C GLN A 103 17.75 -6.28 -2.09
N ASP A 104 16.89 -5.57 -2.84
CA ASP A 104 17.30 -4.59 -3.84
C ASP A 104 16.40 -3.35 -3.74
N LYS A 105 16.97 -2.27 -3.21
CA LYS A 105 16.27 -0.99 -3.01
C LYS A 105 15.87 -0.30 -4.31
N ASP A 106 16.60 -0.58 -5.39
CA ASP A 106 16.35 0.04 -6.68
C ASP A 106 15.11 -0.52 -7.39
N GLN A 107 14.67 -1.71 -6.99
CA GLN A 107 13.42 -2.30 -7.45
C GLN A 107 12.18 -1.69 -6.79
N ILE A 108 12.37 -0.90 -5.72
CA ILE A 108 11.26 -0.25 -5.00
C ILE A 108 11.15 1.19 -5.46
N ARG A 109 9.96 1.55 -5.96
CA ARG A 109 9.62 2.91 -6.35
C ARG A 109 8.50 3.43 -5.49
N PHE A 110 8.68 4.62 -4.94
CA PHE A 110 7.63 5.42 -4.33
C PHE A 110 7.35 6.62 -5.25
N ILE A 111 6.09 6.79 -5.60
CA ILE A 111 5.61 7.92 -6.41
C ILE A 111 4.65 8.70 -5.52
N SER A 112 5.07 9.87 -5.10
CA SER A 112 4.21 10.79 -4.36
C SER A 112 3.15 11.36 -5.30
N SER A 113 1.91 11.42 -4.81
CA SER A 113 0.80 12.06 -5.48
C SER A 113 0.03 12.90 -4.48
N SER A 114 -0.52 14.00 -4.92
CA SER A 114 -1.32 14.93 -4.13
C SER A 114 -2.69 15.14 -4.79
N TYR A 115 -3.66 15.60 -4.02
CA TYR A 115 -4.99 15.95 -4.56
C TYR A 115 -4.91 17.02 -5.67
N VAL A 116 -3.87 17.86 -5.66
CA VAL A 116 -3.67 18.87 -6.70
C VAL A 116 -3.29 18.28 -8.06
N ASP A 117 -2.82 17.03 -8.08
CA ASP A 117 -2.49 16.32 -9.33
C ASP A 117 -3.75 15.78 -10.02
N ASN A 118 -4.88 15.71 -9.31
CA ASN A 118 -6.13 15.24 -9.87
C ASN A 118 -6.87 16.37 -10.59
N ILE A 119 -6.80 16.35 -11.91
CA ILE A 119 -7.43 17.36 -12.79
C ILE A 119 -8.95 17.30 -12.81
N TYR A 120 -9.56 16.23 -12.32
CA TYR A 120 -11.02 16.03 -12.29
C TYR A 120 -11.63 16.42 -10.94
N LEU A 121 -10.81 16.76 -9.96
CA LEU A 121 -11.27 17.09 -8.62
C LEU A 121 -11.64 18.58 -8.53
N ASP A 122 -12.80 18.89 -7.99
CA ASP A 122 -13.07 20.27 -7.53
C ASP A 122 -12.22 20.51 -6.27
N ARG A 123 -11.14 21.29 -6.45
CA ARG A 123 -10.17 21.52 -5.39
C ARG A 123 -10.75 22.30 -4.22
N LYS A 124 -11.60 23.28 -4.52
CA LYS A 124 -12.16 24.15 -3.48
C LYS A 124 -13.06 23.34 -2.53
N ASP A 125 -13.97 22.58 -3.09
CA ASP A 125 -14.89 21.74 -2.30
C ASP A 125 -14.12 20.69 -1.50
N TYR A 126 -13.07 20.13 -2.10
CA TYR A 126 -12.24 19.13 -1.43
C TYR A 126 -11.40 19.73 -0.29
N GLU A 127 -10.84 20.91 -0.47
CA GLU A 127 -10.09 21.64 0.57
C GLU A 127 -11.02 22.02 1.74
N GLU A 128 -12.23 22.49 1.46
CA GLU A 128 -13.23 22.77 2.49
C GLU A 128 -13.58 21.51 3.29
N TYR A 129 -13.74 20.37 2.62
CA TYR A 129 -13.92 19.08 3.29
C TYR A 129 -12.74 18.73 4.18
N LEU A 130 -11.50 18.86 3.68
CA LEU A 130 -10.28 18.54 4.45
C LEU A 130 -10.12 19.45 5.67
N MET A 131 -10.55 20.72 5.60
CA MET A 131 -10.49 21.64 6.74
C MET A 131 -11.40 21.22 7.90
N GLY A 132 -12.44 20.43 7.63
CA GLY A 132 -13.33 19.85 8.65
C GLY A 132 -12.72 18.66 9.40
N LEU A 133 -11.59 18.10 8.94
CA LEU A 133 -10.91 16.96 9.56
C LEU A 133 -9.99 17.40 10.70
N ASP A 134 -9.66 16.46 11.59
CA ASP A 134 -8.61 16.66 12.58
C ASP A 134 -7.26 16.99 11.93
N ARG A 135 -6.39 17.65 12.68
CA ARG A 135 -5.12 18.16 12.17
C ARG A 135 -4.24 17.07 11.54
N VAL A 136 -4.18 15.88 12.17
CA VAL A 136 -3.30 14.81 11.71
C VAL A 136 -3.83 14.20 10.41
N THR A 137 -5.11 13.87 10.36
CA THR A 137 -5.77 13.34 9.15
C THR A 137 -5.65 14.34 8.01
N ARG A 138 -5.84 15.63 8.27
CA ARG A 138 -5.68 16.68 7.27
C ARG A 138 -4.25 16.73 6.73
N GLU A 139 -3.23 16.71 7.58
CA GLU A 139 -1.82 16.67 7.16
C GLU A 139 -1.50 15.43 6.33
N GLN A 140 -2.05 14.28 6.70
CA GLN A 140 -1.88 13.03 5.97
C GLN A 140 -2.49 13.11 4.57
N LEU A 141 -3.72 13.61 4.44
CA LEU A 141 -4.44 13.62 3.16
C LEU A 141 -4.06 14.81 2.27
N MET A 142 -3.85 15.99 2.86
CA MET A 142 -3.56 17.21 2.10
C MET A 142 -2.11 17.26 1.63
N ASN A 143 -1.19 16.92 2.55
CA ASN A 143 0.25 17.03 2.31
C ASN A 143 0.94 15.70 2.04
N GLY A 144 0.20 14.59 2.08
CA GLY A 144 0.81 13.26 1.96
C GLY A 144 1.84 12.99 3.06
N ASN A 145 1.62 13.52 4.26
CA ASN A 145 2.60 13.46 5.35
C ASN A 145 2.57 12.09 6.05
N TRP A 146 3.51 11.23 5.69
CA TRP A 146 3.68 9.89 6.25
C TRP A 146 4.20 9.86 7.69
N TYR A 147 4.67 11.00 8.20
CA TYR A 147 5.20 11.17 9.55
C TYR A 147 4.21 11.85 10.51
N ALA A 148 3.06 12.31 9.98
CA ALA A 148 2.03 12.88 10.82
C ALA A 148 1.41 11.79 11.71
N THR A 149 1.57 11.95 13.00
CA THR A 149 1.02 11.07 14.03
C THR A 149 0.13 11.85 14.99
N VAL A 150 -0.81 11.17 15.59
CA VAL A 150 -1.53 11.74 16.73
C VAL A 150 -0.53 11.86 17.88
N LYS A 151 -0.29 13.06 18.34
CA LYS A 151 0.45 13.26 19.59
C LYS A 151 -0.35 12.58 20.70
N GLY A 152 0.31 11.75 21.50
CA GLY A 152 -0.32 11.17 22.68
C GLY A 152 -0.81 12.32 23.60
N GLU A 153 -2.01 12.19 24.14
CA GLU A 153 -2.55 13.22 25.06
C GLU A 153 -1.71 13.35 26.36
N LEU A 154 -0.95 12.29 26.68
CA LEU A 154 -0.18 12.21 27.93
C LEU A 154 1.33 12.28 27.76
N PHE A 155 1.86 11.88 26.59
CA PHE A 155 3.31 11.86 26.35
C PHE A 155 3.63 12.30 24.92
N ASP A 156 4.65 13.15 24.78
CA ASP A 156 5.30 13.51 23.53
C ASP A 156 6.66 12.78 23.44
N GLU A 157 7.20 12.59 22.24
CA GLU A 157 8.54 12.03 22.05
C GLU A 157 9.63 12.83 22.82
N SER A 158 9.44 14.13 22.97
CA SER A 158 10.30 15.01 23.74
C SER A 158 10.27 14.77 25.26
N ASP A 159 9.25 14.03 25.74
CA ASP A 159 9.13 13.69 27.17
C ASP A 159 10.03 12.49 27.55
N PHE A 160 10.60 11.82 26.57
CA PHE A 160 11.47 10.66 26.78
C PHE A 160 12.93 11.04 26.54
N HIS A 161 13.77 10.78 27.53
CA HIS A 161 15.21 10.83 27.37
C HIS A 161 15.73 9.42 27.06
N LEU A 162 16.19 9.23 25.82
CA LEU A 162 16.80 7.95 25.42
C LEU A 162 18.23 7.90 25.97
N ILE A 163 18.47 6.95 26.88
CA ILE A 163 19.80 6.65 27.38
C ILE A 163 20.35 5.44 26.66
N SER A 164 21.65 5.42 26.40
CA SER A 164 22.35 4.27 25.85
C SER A 164 22.43 3.15 26.88
N HIS A 165 22.66 1.91 26.43
CA HIS A 165 22.88 0.77 27.32
C HIS A 165 24.02 1.03 28.31
N ASP A 166 25.10 1.70 27.86
CA ASP A 166 26.26 2.02 28.69
C ASP A 166 25.98 3.08 29.74
N GLU A 167 25.04 3.96 29.52
CA GLU A 167 24.54 4.94 30.52
C GLU A 167 23.63 4.29 31.54
N TYR A 168 22.84 3.30 31.13
CA TYR A 168 21.94 2.56 32.03
C TYR A 168 22.72 1.66 33.02
N MET A 169 23.90 1.17 32.61
CA MET A 169 24.74 0.26 33.42
C MET A 169 25.70 0.97 34.39
N LYS A 170 25.71 2.30 34.44
CA LYS A 170 26.45 3.12 35.41
C LYS A 170 25.62 3.46 36.61
#